data_54eba52a78755081853e328d612c5d14
#
_entry.id   54eba52a78755081853e328d612c5d14
#
_cell.length_a   1.000
_cell.length_b   1.000
_cell.length_c   1.000
_cell.angle_alpha   90.00
_cell.angle_beta   90.00
_cell.angle_gamma   90.00
#
_symmetry.space_group_name_H-M   'P 1'
#
loop_
_entity.id
_entity.type
_entity.pdbx_description
1 polymer ?
#
loop_
_entity_poly.entity_id
_entity_poly.type
_entity_poly.pdbx_seq_one_letter_code
_entity_poly.pdbx_strand_id
1 'polypeptide(L)'
;MKKFAFIFTIALGMLTTSCDSYLDINQDPNSPAEANMTTDIMFPAAEMNLASTYGDFYRITGGYFAQYYSHAFGTSNYVDYSQFKMSATRSSTDYTQLNQRSLKNLNTICQLAENDEEWGTFLAAKTLKAFIYQMMVDAYGEVPYSEAFDASNATPKYDQGADIYAGVLAELDEALSKASAGDKVATNFLLPGKNAGAWIQLANAVKLKMLTRESGVADVNSQIAALVSANNFPAGDVAWEGCWSNESGSLSPFYAEEFSTAWGSTQINVVANIAIVGTMQQKNAEGDVIFEDGRLAAFFEPNSSGVYTGGISGSNFSTSDNYK
;
A
#
# COMPACT_ATOMS: atom_id res chain seq x y z
N MET A 1 4.49 -3.01 75.54
CA MET A 1 3.56 -2.42 74.57
C MET A 1 4.20 -1.35 73.68
N LYS A 2 4.95 -0.38 74.21
CA LYS A 2 5.57 0.71 73.39
C LYS A 2 6.56 0.21 72.32
N LYS A 3 7.33 -0.86 72.55
CA LYS A 3 8.27 -1.45 71.58
C LYS A 3 7.57 -2.18 70.42
N PHE A 4 6.44 -2.81 70.68
CA PHE A 4 5.63 -3.45 69.63
C PHE A 4 4.92 -2.42 68.74
N ALA A 5 4.43 -1.30 69.29
CA ALA A 5 3.84 -0.23 68.54
C ALA A 5 4.85 0.42 67.58
N PHE A 6 6.12 0.60 68.01
CA PHE A 6 7.17 1.20 67.19
C PHE A 6 7.59 0.27 66.01
N ILE A 7 7.66 -1.05 66.27
CA ILE A 7 7.95 -2.03 65.16
C ILE A 7 6.80 -2.08 64.15
N PHE A 8 5.56 -2.00 64.62
CA PHE A 8 4.38 -2.01 63.72
C PHE A 8 4.29 -0.75 62.89
N THR A 9 4.70 0.43 63.42
CA THR A 9 4.73 1.70 62.69
C THR A 9 5.82 1.68 61.59
N ILE A 10 6.99 1.08 61.86
CA ILE A 10 8.07 0.92 60.87
C ILE A 10 7.64 -0.07 59.76
N ALA A 11 6.98 -1.16 60.11
CA ALA A 11 6.49 -2.14 59.14
C ALA A 11 5.36 -1.53 58.22
N LEU A 12 4.51 -0.68 58.76
CA LEU A 12 3.48 0.01 58.01
C LEU A 12 4.08 1.05 57.06
N GLY A 13 5.19 1.74 57.46
CA GLY A 13 5.91 2.70 56.61
C GLY A 13 6.65 2.09 55.43
N MET A 14 7.05 0.80 55.53
CA MET A 14 7.69 0.08 54.44
C MET A 14 6.69 -0.43 53.36
N LEU A 15 5.39 -0.45 53.68
CA LEU A 15 4.35 -0.85 52.73
C LEU A 15 3.93 0.26 51.78
N THR A 16 4.35 1.53 52.04
CA THR A 16 4.01 2.67 51.21
C THR A 16 5.06 3.01 50.15
N THR A 17 6.20 2.34 50.12
CA THR A 17 7.17 2.44 49.02
C THR A 17 6.89 1.41 47.96
N SER A 18 5.68 1.35 47.46
CA SER A 18 5.40 0.66 46.20
C SER A 18 6.06 1.47 45.09
N CYS A 19 7.02 0.86 44.43
CA CYS A 19 7.58 1.48 43.22
C CYS A 19 6.48 1.56 42.16
N ASP A 20 5.96 2.76 41.90
CA ASP A 20 4.98 2.99 40.83
C ASP A 20 5.47 2.41 39.49
N SER A 21 6.78 2.41 39.25
CA SER A 21 7.39 1.84 38.06
C SER A 21 7.33 0.29 37.97
N TYR A 22 7.15 -0.44 39.11
CA TYR A 22 7.04 -1.90 39.10
C TYR A 22 5.62 -2.38 38.74
N LEU A 23 4.62 -1.53 38.95
CA LEU A 23 3.21 -1.82 38.62
C LEU A 23 2.80 -1.26 37.25
N ASP A 24 3.67 -0.53 36.59
CA ASP A 24 3.42 -0.01 35.24
C ASP A 24 3.79 -1.07 34.17
N ILE A 25 3.15 -2.22 34.31
CA ILE A 25 3.25 -3.35 33.35
C ILE A 25 2.50 -3.09 32.04
N ASN A 26 1.84 -1.93 31.92
CA ASN A 26 1.11 -1.55 30.69
C ASN A 26 2.01 -0.88 29.65
N GLN A 27 3.26 -0.57 29.97
CA GLN A 27 4.23 -0.14 28.98
C GLN A 27 4.96 -1.37 28.41
N ASP A 28 4.66 -1.70 27.17
CA ASP A 28 5.40 -2.72 26.45
C ASP A 28 6.86 -2.27 26.26
N PRO A 29 7.85 -2.93 26.88
CA PRO A 29 9.24 -2.53 26.76
C PRO A 29 9.80 -2.68 25.32
N ASN A 30 9.09 -3.39 24.45
CA ASN A 30 9.47 -3.58 23.05
C ASN A 30 8.77 -2.57 22.11
N SER A 31 7.84 -1.77 22.62
CA SER A 31 7.22 -0.68 21.85
C SER A 31 7.84 0.65 22.22
N PRO A 32 8.25 1.47 21.24
CA PRO A 32 8.72 2.83 21.51
C PRO A 32 7.65 3.60 22.29
N ALA A 33 8.05 4.30 23.36
CA ALA A 33 7.14 5.19 24.05
C ALA A 33 6.65 6.27 23.06
N GLU A 34 5.36 6.63 23.12
CA GLU A 34 4.73 7.60 22.21
C GLU A 34 5.52 8.92 22.14
N ALA A 35 6.11 9.36 23.27
CA ALA A 35 6.97 10.54 23.34
C ALA A 35 8.28 10.45 22.52
N ASN A 36 8.68 9.27 22.09
CA ASN A 36 9.89 9.03 21.28
C ASN A 36 9.58 8.77 19.80
N MET A 37 8.30 8.85 19.41
CA MET A 37 7.89 8.65 18.02
C MET A 37 8.16 9.92 17.22
N THR A 38 9.16 9.85 16.33
CA THR A 38 9.52 10.93 15.41
C THR A 38 9.06 10.60 13.99
N THR A 39 8.99 11.61 13.14
CA THR A 39 8.68 11.45 11.72
C THR A 39 9.64 10.47 11.04
N ASP A 40 10.94 10.51 11.38
CA ASP A 40 11.98 9.60 10.86
C ASP A 40 11.79 8.13 11.23
N ILE A 41 11.14 7.84 12.36
CA ILE A 41 10.84 6.45 12.79
C ILE A 41 9.52 5.98 12.18
N MET A 42 8.52 6.85 12.16
CA MET A 42 7.16 6.49 11.75
C MET A 42 7.01 6.38 10.24
N PHE A 43 7.68 7.27 9.48
CA PHE A 43 7.48 7.36 8.04
C PHE A 43 7.88 6.05 7.31
N PRO A 44 9.08 5.47 7.54
CA PRO A 44 9.45 4.21 6.92
C PRO A 44 8.50 3.06 7.26
N ALA A 45 7.98 3.02 8.50
CA ALA A 45 7.06 1.98 8.94
C ALA A 45 5.70 2.07 8.23
N ALA A 46 5.15 3.29 8.08
CA ALA A 46 3.91 3.53 7.34
C ALA A 46 4.06 3.19 5.85
N GLU A 47 5.20 3.56 5.28
CA GLU A 47 5.56 3.33 3.89
C GLU A 47 5.73 1.83 3.58
N MET A 48 6.45 1.09 4.43
CA MET A 48 6.63 -0.36 4.27
C MET A 48 5.31 -1.12 4.32
N ASN A 49 4.41 -0.74 5.22
CA ASN A 49 3.09 -1.35 5.29
C ASN A 49 2.27 -1.06 4.02
N LEU A 50 2.34 0.17 3.50
CA LEU A 50 1.72 0.53 2.22
C LEU A 50 2.31 -0.30 1.07
N ALA A 51 3.64 -0.36 0.95
CA ALA A 51 4.32 -1.11 -0.11
C ALA A 51 3.96 -2.59 -0.08
N SER A 52 3.90 -3.20 1.12
CA SER A 52 3.50 -4.60 1.30
C SER A 52 2.06 -4.84 0.85
N THR A 53 1.12 -4.02 1.32
CA THR A 53 -0.31 -4.18 0.99
C THR A 53 -0.57 -3.92 -0.50
N TYR A 54 0.12 -2.92 -1.08
CA TYR A 54 0.03 -2.63 -2.51
C TYR A 54 0.58 -3.77 -3.38
N GLY A 55 1.73 -4.31 -2.98
CA GLY A 55 2.41 -5.42 -3.66
C GLY A 55 1.73 -6.78 -3.49
N ASP A 56 0.79 -6.91 -2.56
CA ASP A 56 0.01 -8.13 -2.31
C ASP A 56 -1.43 -7.98 -2.83
N PHE A 57 -2.35 -7.53 -2.00
CA PHE A 57 -3.78 -7.51 -2.31
C PHE A 57 -4.13 -6.74 -3.58
N TYR A 58 -3.61 -5.51 -3.76
CA TYR A 58 -3.95 -4.68 -4.92
C TYR A 58 -3.35 -5.23 -6.21
N ARG A 59 -2.14 -5.80 -6.15
CA ARG A 59 -1.53 -6.50 -7.28
C ARG A 59 -2.38 -7.70 -7.72
N ILE A 60 -2.76 -8.55 -6.77
CA ILE A 60 -3.56 -9.75 -7.04
C ILE A 60 -4.93 -9.35 -7.58
N THR A 61 -5.65 -8.49 -6.87
CA THR A 61 -6.99 -8.07 -7.30
C THR A 61 -6.97 -7.40 -8.68
N GLY A 62 -6.06 -6.45 -8.89
CA GLY A 62 -5.91 -5.76 -10.17
C GLY A 62 -5.52 -6.72 -11.29
N GLY A 63 -4.57 -7.62 -11.04
CA GLY A 63 -4.08 -8.57 -12.03
C GLY A 63 -5.16 -9.56 -12.50
N TYR A 64 -5.99 -10.07 -11.56
CA TYR A 64 -7.09 -10.97 -11.92
C TYR A 64 -8.23 -10.25 -12.62
N PHE A 65 -8.65 -9.08 -12.11
CA PHE A 65 -9.78 -8.34 -12.70
C PHE A 65 -9.45 -7.74 -14.06
N ALA A 66 -8.18 -7.33 -14.27
CA ALA A 66 -7.70 -6.90 -15.57
C ALA A 66 -7.35 -8.08 -16.51
N GLN A 67 -7.50 -9.31 -16.05
CA GLN A 67 -7.18 -10.54 -16.80
C GLN A 67 -5.70 -10.63 -17.23
N TYR A 68 -4.80 -10.13 -16.39
CA TYR A 68 -3.36 -10.41 -16.53
C TYR A 68 -3.03 -11.79 -15.97
N TYR A 69 -3.72 -12.18 -14.87
CA TYR A 69 -3.52 -13.42 -14.15
C TYR A 69 -4.71 -14.37 -14.30
N SER A 70 -4.40 -15.65 -14.26
CA SER A 70 -5.31 -16.74 -13.99
C SER A 70 -4.69 -17.64 -12.91
N HIS A 71 -5.50 -18.38 -12.16
CA HIS A 71 -4.95 -19.31 -11.17
C HIS A 71 -4.25 -20.49 -11.89
N ALA A 72 -3.15 -20.94 -11.31
CA ALA A 72 -2.40 -22.06 -11.84
C ALA A 72 -3.14 -23.38 -11.60
N PHE A 73 -2.87 -24.34 -12.45
CA PHE A 73 -3.44 -25.68 -12.30
C PHE A 73 -3.02 -26.34 -10.98
N GLY A 74 -3.99 -26.94 -10.30
CA GLY A 74 -3.76 -27.67 -9.05
C GLY A 74 -3.64 -26.81 -7.80
N THR A 75 -3.64 -25.48 -7.92
CA THR A 75 -3.72 -24.60 -6.75
C THR A 75 -5.15 -24.36 -6.31
N SER A 76 -5.34 -24.20 -4.99
CA SER A 76 -6.58 -23.67 -4.41
C SER A 76 -6.52 -22.14 -4.20
N ASN A 77 -5.31 -21.55 -4.30
CA ASN A 77 -5.12 -20.14 -4.10
C ASN A 77 -5.68 -19.34 -5.29
N TYR A 78 -6.33 -18.23 -4.99
CA TYR A 78 -6.88 -17.27 -5.98
C TYR A 78 -7.94 -17.81 -6.94
N VAL A 79 -8.50 -18.99 -6.69
CA VAL A 79 -9.59 -19.54 -7.50
C VAL A 79 -10.82 -18.65 -7.43
N ASP A 80 -11.12 -18.10 -6.25
CA ASP A 80 -12.19 -17.14 -6.01
C ASP A 80 -12.02 -15.84 -6.83
N TYR A 81 -10.80 -15.32 -6.93
CA TYR A 81 -10.48 -14.18 -7.80
C TYR A 81 -10.70 -14.52 -9.27
N SER A 82 -10.15 -15.65 -9.72
CA SER A 82 -10.28 -16.11 -11.10
C SER A 82 -11.74 -16.35 -11.50
N GLN A 83 -12.60 -16.72 -10.55
CA GLN A 83 -14.03 -16.94 -10.76
C GLN A 83 -14.90 -15.69 -10.47
N PHE A 84 -14.30 -14.57 -10.09
CA PHE A 84 -14.99 -13.36 -9.66
C PHE A 84 -15.98 -13.61 -8.51
N LYS A 85 -15.64 -14.52 -7.59
CA LYS A 85 -16.46 -14.95 -6.43
C LYS A 85 -15.82 -14.59 -5.10
N MET A 86 -15.23 -13.42 -5.00
CA MET A 86 -14.62 -12.97 -3.76
C MET A 86 -15.66 -12.86 -2.63
N SER A 87 -15.29 -13.34 -1.46
CA SER A 87 -16.11 -13.12 -0.26
C SER A 87 -16.01 -11.67 0.21
N ALA A 88 -17.04 -11.20 0.92
CA ALA A 88 -17.05 -9.85 1.49
C ALA A 88 -15.92 -9.57 2.50
N THR A 89 -15.31 -10.63 3.04
CA THR A 89 -14.20 -10.51 4.00
C THR A 89 -12.82 -10.66 3.38
N ARG A 90 -12.72 -10.86 2.06
CA ARG A 90 -11.45 -11.16 1.38
C ARG A 90 -10.41 -10.04 1.53
N SER A 91 -10.86 -8.81 1.58
CA SER A 91 -10.00 -7.62 1.71
C SER A 91 -9.90 -7.07 3.14
N SER A 92 -10.49 -7.75 4.14
CA SER A 92 -10.59 -7.18 5.49
C SER A 92 -9.23 -6.92 6.14
N THR A 93 -8.27 -7.81 5.94
CA THR A 93 -6.89 -7.65 6.45
C THR A 93 -6.23 -6.44 5.81
N ASP A 94 -6.27 -6.33 4.48
CA ASP A 94 -5.61 -5.28 3.73
C ASP A 94 -6.23 -3.91 4.00
N TYR A 95 -7.56 -3.87 4.08
CA TYR A 95 -8.30 -2.69 4.51
C TYR A 95 -7.85 -2.22 5.91
N THR A 96 -7.74 -3.15 6.86
CA THR A 96 -7.28 -2.88 8.22
C THR A 96 -5.83 -2.40 8.24
N GLN A 97 -4.95 -3.05 7.49
CA GLN A 97 -3.54 -2.66 7.39
C GLN A 97 -3.38 -1.23 6.87
N LEU A 98 -4.07 -0.87 5.78
CA LEU A 98 -4.02 0.49 5.25
C LEU A 98 -4.54 1.53 6.23
N ASN A 99 -5.67 1.26 6.90
CA ASN A 99 -6.24 2.22 7.85
C ASN A 99 -5.39 2.36 9.12
N GLN A 100 -5.02 1.24 9.76
CA GLN A 100 -4.39 1.27 11.08
C GLN A 100 -2.88 1.49 11.04
N ARG A 101 -2.21 0.96 10.02
CA ARG A 101 -0.73 0.99 9.96
C ARG A 101 -0.18 2.00 8.97
N SER A 102 -0.91 2.32 7.90
CA SER A 102 -0.46 3.35 6.97
C SER A 102 -1.15 4.69 7.24
N LEU A 103 -2.45 4.81 7.01
CA LEU A 103 -3.15 6.10 7.10
C LEU A 103 -3.10 6.73 8.50
N LYS A 104 -3.31 5.93 9.58
CA LYS A 104 -3.22 6.44 10.95
C LYS A 104 -1.83 7.00 11.24
N ASN A 105 -0.78 6.27 10.88
CA ASN A 105 0.59 6.74 11.08
C ASN A 105 0.91 7.97 10.23
N LEU A 106 0.51 7.98 8.95
CA LEU A 106 0.68 9.14 8.08
C LEU A 106 -0.09 10.36 8.60
N ASN A 107 -1.26 10.16 9.20
CA ASN A 107 -2.01 11.24 9.85
C ASN A 107 -1.24 11.83 11.04
N THR A 108 -0.67 11.00 11.91
CA THR A 108 0.19 11.43 13.01
C THR A 108 1.45 12.14 12.49
N ILE A 109 2.08 11.61 11.46
CA ILE A 109 3.25 12.24 10.80
C ILE A 109 2.89 13.64 10.27
N CYS A 110 1.71 13.80 9.63
CA CYS A 110 1.26 15.11 9.18
C CYS A 110 1.13 16.10 10.34
N GLN A 111 0.57 15.66 11.48
CA GLN A 111 0.42 16.51 12.66
C GLN A 111 1.78 16.91 13.27
N LEU A 112 2.70 15.97 13.41
CA LEU A 112 4.05 16.23 13.90
C LEU A 112 4.80 17.17 12.95
N ALA A 113 4.81 16.87 11.66
CA ALA A 113 5.50 17.67 10.66
C ALA A 113 4.92 19.10 10.54
N GLU A 114 3.62 19.27 10.70
CA GLU A 114 2.99 20.60 10.71
C GLU A 114 3.36 21.41 11.97
N ASN A 115 3.37 20.78 13.15
CA ASN A 115 3.78 21.41 14.39
C ASN A 115 5.24 21.88 14.38
N ASP A 116 6.10 21.11 13.73
CA ASP A 116 7.56 21.37 13.65
C ASP A 116 7.96 22.11 12.37
N GLU A 117 6.99 22.51 11.54
CA GLU A 117 7.18 23.17 10.24
C GLU A 117 8.07 22.36 9.26
N GLU A 118 8.04 21.03 9.37
CA GLU A 118 8.72 20.09 8.46
C GLU A 118 7.95 19.92 7.13
N TRP A 119 7.83 20.98 6.34
CA TRP A 119 6.94 21.02 5.18
C TRP A 119 7.26 19.98 4.10
N GLY A 120 8.52 19.58 3.96
CA GLY A 120 8.91 18.50 3.06
C GLY A 120 8.34 17.14 3.50
N THR A 121 8.42 16.84 4.80
CA THR A 121 7.85 15.61 5.39
C THR A 121 6.32 15.65 5.35
N PHE A 122 5.72 16.81 5.63
CA PHE A 122 4.28 17.01 5.52
C PHE A 122 3.77 16.71 4.11
N LEU A 123 4.43 17.26 3.08
CA LEU A 123 4.10 16.99 1.67
C LEU A 123 4.22 15.49 1.34
N ALA A 124 5.31 14.86 1.76
CA ALA A 124 5.52 13.44 1.50
C ALA A 124 4.42 12.57 2.13
N ALA A 125 4.05 12.85 3.39
CA ALA A 125 2.97 12.15 4.07
C ALA A 125 1.61 12.38 3.40
N LYS A 126 1.27 13.62 3.02
CA LYS A 126 0.04 13.94 2.28
C LYS A 126 0.01 13.25 0.90
N THR A 127 1.16 13.15 0.23
CA THR A 127 1.27 12.44 -1.06
C THR A 127 0.94 10.95 -0.92
N LEU A 128 1.48 10.28 0.10
CA LEU A 128 1.17 8.87 0.35
C LEU A 128 -0.28 8.68 0.83
N LYS A 129 -0.82 9.60 1.66
CA LYS A 129 -2.25 9.58 2.01
C LYS A 129 -3.13 9.67 0.77
N ALA A 130 -2.82 10.60 -0.15
CA ALA A 130 -3.56 10.76 -1.39
C ALA A 130 -3.54 9.49 -2.25
N PHE A 131 -2.37 8.86 -2.38
CA PHE A 131 -2.23 7.60 -3.08
C PHE A 131 -3.07 6.47 -2.45
N ILE A 132 -3.07 6.36 -1.11
CA ILE A 132 -3.85 5.34 -0.39
C ILE A 132 -5.34 5.57 -0.56
N TYR A 133 -5.83 6.79 -0.34
CA TYR A 133 -7.26 7.09 -0.49
C TYR A 133 -7.75 6.88 -1.91
N GLN A 134 -6.95 7.26 -2.91
CA GLN A 134 -7.27 6.96 -4.32
C GLN A 134 -7.48 5.46 -4.52
N MET A 135 -6.54 4.60 -4.04
CA MET A 135 -6.67 3.15 -4.15
C MET A 135 -7.89 2.61 -3.41
N MET A 136 -8.15 3.11 -2.20
CA MET A 136 -9.26 2.64 -1.38
C MET A 136 -10.61 3.02 -1.99
N VAL A 137 -10.76 4.25 -2.48
CA VAL A 137 -11.99 4.69 -3.16
C VAL A 137 -12.22 3.88 -4.43
N ASP A 138 -11.18 3.64 -5.21
CA ASP A 138 -11.28 2.85 -6.44
C ASP A 138 -11.67 1.39 -6.20
N ALA A 139 -11.25 0.82 -5.05
CA ALA A 139 -11.53 -0.56 -4.70
C ALA A 139 -12.85 -0.75 -3.95
N TYR A 140 -13.25 0.20 -3.09
CA TYR A 140 -14.35 0.05 -2.14
C TYR A 140 -15.49 1.07 -2.35
N GLY A 141 -15.25 2.15 -3.07
CA GLY A 141 -16.20 3.25 -3.24
C GLY A 141 -16.20 4.18 -2.04
N GLU A 142 -17.05 3.90 -1.06
CA GLU A 142 -17.16 4.68 0.17
C GLU A 142 -16.20 4.15 1.24
N VAL A 143 -15.46 5.07 1.89
CA VAL A 143 -14.57 4.74 3.01
C VAL A 143 -14.59 5.87 4.04
N PRO A 144 -14.22 5.64 5.32
CA PRO A 144 -14.05 6.69 6.30
C PRO A 144 -12.91 7.64 5.89
N TYR A 145 -13.22 8.95 5.85
CA TYR A 145 -12.27 10.00 5.52
C TYR A 145 -12.40 11.21 6.46
N SER A 146 -13.54 11.92 6.41
CA SER A 146 -13.72 13.19 7.14
C SER A 146 -13.74 13.04 8.66
N GLU A 147 -14.17 11.88 9.16
CA GLU A 147 -14.21 11.53 10.58
C GLU A 147 -13.17 10.46 10.95
N ALA A 148 -12.30 10.10 9.99
CA ALA A 148 -11.27 9.09 10.23
C ALA A 148 -10.22 9.61 11.23
N PHE A 149 -9.76 8.71 12.10
CA PHE A 149 -8.70 8.95 13.10
C PHE A 149 -9.06 9.94 14.21
N ASP A 150 -10.32 10.28 14.37
CA ASP A 150 -10.82 10.96 15.58
C ASP A 150 -10.97 9.92 16.71
N ALA A 151 -10.12 10.01 17.72
CA ALA A 151 -10.13 9.07 18.85
C ALA A 151 -11.43 9.13 19.67
N SER A 152 -12.21 10.20 19.56
CA SER A 152 -13.51 10.35 20.22
C SER A 152 -14.66 9.67 19.46
N ASN A 153 -14.45 9.34 18.17
CA ASN A 153 -15.45 8.75 17.31
C ASN A 153 -15.09 7.29 16.94
N ALA A 154 -15.64 6.33 17.66
CA ALA A 154 -15.42 4.91 17.42
C ALA A 154 -16.11 4.36 16.15
N THR A 155 -17.05 5.11 15.57
CA THR A 155 -17.84 4.72 14.41
C THR A 155 -17.88 5.81 13.36
N PRO A 156 -16.74 6.11 12.70
CA PRO A 156 -16.69 7.16 11.68
C PRO A 156 -17.63 6.82 10.53
N LYS A 157 -18.25 7.82 9.96
CA LYS A 157 -19.09 7.65 8.77
C LYS A 157 -18.24 7.26 7.56
N TYR A 158 -18.89 6.64 6.60
CA TYR A 158 -18.34 6.41 5.27
C TYR A 158 -18.67 7.62 4.39
N ASP A 159 -17.65 8.24 3.82
CA ASP A 159 -17.79 9.39 2.93
C ASP A 159 -17.91 8.91 1.48
N GLN A 160 -18.61 9.70 0.65
CA GLN A 160 -18.75 9.42 -0.78
C GLN A 160 -17.39 9.57 -1.49
N GLY A 161 -17.12 8.68 -2.45
CA GLY A 161 -15.85 8.69 -3.18
C GLY A 161 -15.50 10.04 -3.83
N ALA A 162 -16.49 10.76 -4.36
CA ALA A 162 -16.29 12.09 -4.94
C ALA A 162 -15.85 13.12 -3.89
N ASP A 163 -16.45 13.09 -2.69
CA ASP A 163 -16.09 14.00 -1.60
C ASP A 163 -14.67 13.70 -1.08
N ILE A 164 -14.31 12.42 -1.02
CA ILE A 164 -12.95 11.98 -0.65
C ILE A 164 -11.94 12.48 -1.67
N TYR A 165 -12.19 12.30 -2.97
CA TYR A 165 -11.30 12.79 -4.03
C TYR A 165 -11.10 14.31 -3.93
N ALA A 166 -12.19 15.07 -3.80
CA ALA A 166 -12.12 16.53 -3.66
C ALA A 166 -11.33 16.95 -2.40
N GLY A 167 -11.59 16.32 -1.26
CA GLY A 167 -10.90 16.61 0.00
C GLY A 167 -9.41 16.28 -0.06
N VAL A 168 -9.06 15.11 -0.58
CA VAL A 168 -7.67 14.64 -0.71
C VAL A 168 -6.88 15.51 -1.69
N LEU A 169 -7.49 15.91 -2.82
CA LEU A 169 -6.85 16.83 -3.78
C LEU A 169 -6.60 18.21 -3.14
N ALA A 170 -7.54 18.71 -2.33
CA ALA A 170 -7.37 19.97 -1.61
C ALA A 170 -6.24 19.87 -0.56
N GLU A 171 -6.19 18.79 0.21
CA GLU A 171 -5.09 18.53 1.15
C GLU A 171 -3.72 18.46 0.45
N LEU A 172 -3.67 17.87 -0.74
CA LEU A 172 -2.43 17.77 -1.51
C LEU A 172 -2.01 19.13 -2.06
N ASP A 173 -2.95 19.96 -2.51
CA ASP A 173 -2.69 21.33 -2.95
C ASP A 173 -2.20 22.22 -1.81
N GLU A 174 -2.77 22.07 -0.62
CA GLU A 174 -2.27 22.74 0.58
C GLU A 174 -0.81 22.37 0.86
N ALA A 175 -0.50 21.08 0.87
CA ALA A 175 0.86 20.60 1.12
C ALA A 175 1.86 21.10 0.05
N LEU A 176 1.47 21.07 -1.21
CA LEU A 176 2.27 21.64 -2.31
C LEU A 176 2.53 23.13 -2.15
N SER A 177 1.57 23.89 -1.58
CA SER A 177 1.73 25.33 -1.35
C SER A 177 2.68 25.68 -0.20
N LYS A 178 2.80 24.79 0.79
CA LYS A 178 3.65 24.96 1.98
C LYS A 178 5.11 24.53 1.74
N ALA A 179 5.32 23.49 0.94
CA ALA A 179 6.65 22.90 0.74
C ALA A 179 7.50 23.64 -0.29
N SER A 180 8.76 23.80 0.03
CA SER A 180 9.81 24.30 -0.87
C SER A 180 10.70 23.15 -1.35
N ALA A 181 11.19 23.22 -2.59
CA ALA A 181 11.95 22.13 -3.21
C ALA A 181 13.20 21.70 -2.41
N GLY A 182 13.77 22.60 -1.62
CA GLY A 182 14.95 22.35 -0.77
C GLY A 182 14.65 21.75 0.60
N ASP A 183 13.38 21.68 1.01
CA ASP A 183 13.00 21.19 2.32
C ASP A 183 13.41 19.72 2.51
N LYS A 184 13.83 19.40 3.73
CA LYS A 184 14.16 18.02 4.09
C LYS A 184 12.89 17.18 4.18
N VAL A 185 13.06 15.91 3.93
CA VAL A 185 12.00 14.90 4.11
C VAL A 185 12.52 13.84 5.07
N ALA A 186 11.67 13.35 5.93
CA ALA A 186 11.96 12.24 6.83
C ALA A 186 12.52 11.03 6.08
N THR A 187 13.27 10.20 6.79
CA THR A 187 13.79 8.93 6.25
C THR A 187 12.67 8.13 5.58
N ASN A 188 12.91 7.68 4.35
CA ASN A 188 11.92 6.97 3.54
C ASN A 188 12.57 6.00 2.55
N PHE A 189 11.80 5.06 1.99
CA PHE A 189 12.27 4.06 1.04
C PHE A 189 11.93 4.39 -0.41
N LEU A 190 10.88 5.18 -0.66
CA LEU A 190 10.41 5.47 -2.01
C LEU A 190 11.33 6.45 -2.76
N LEU A 191 11.78 7.49 -2.06
CA LEU A 191 12.68 8.52 -2.58
C LEU A 191 13.83 8.76 -1.58
N PRO A 192 14.68 7.74 -1.31
CA PRO A 192 15.68 7.79 -0.25
C PRO A 192 16.68 8.91 -0.49
N GLY A 193 16.91 9.74 0.54
CA GLY A 193 17.86 10.85 0.50
C GLY A 193 17.47 12.00 -0.44
N LYS A 194 16.26 12.00 -0.98
CA LYS A 194 15.74 13.12 -1.78
C LYS A 194 15.06 14.13 -0.88
N ASN A 195 15.14 15.41 -1.26
CA ASN A 195 14.41 16.51 -0.65
C ASN A 195 13.00 16.66 -1.25
N ALA A 196 12.25 17.64 -0.77
CA ALA A 196 10.85 17.87 -1.17
C ALA A 196 10.68 18.14 -2.68
N GLY A 197 11.72 18.56 -3.40
CA GLY A 197 11.64 18.74 -4.86
C GLY A 197 11.23 17.48 -5.61
N ALA A 198 11.75 16.31 -5.21
CA ALA A 198 11.34 15.03 -5.79
C ALA A 198 9.91 14.62 -5.37
N TRP A 199 9.52 14.95 -4.15
CA TRP A 199 8.17 14.69 -3.64
C TRP A 199 7.12 15.62 -4.27
N ILE A 200 7.46 16.87 -4.62
CA ILE A 200 6.60 17.76 -5.42
C ILE A 200 6.30 17.13 -6.78
N GLN A 201 7.31 16.55 -7.42
CA GLN A 201 7.14 15.87 -8.70
C GLN A 201 6.22 14.63 -8.55
N LEU A 202 6.42 13.83 -7.52
CA LEU A 202 5.57 12.67 -7.23
C LEU A 202 4.14 13.09 -6.87
N ALA A 203 3.96 14.13 -6.06
CA ALA A 203 2.66 14.68 -5.72
C ALA A 203 1.87 15.12 -6.95
N ASN A 204 2.53 15.79 -7.89
CA ASN A 204 1.94 16.16 -9.17
C ASN A 204 1.51 14.94 -10.00
N ALA A 205 2.32 13.87 -10.00
CA ALA A 205 1.98 12.62 -10.69
C ALA A 205 0.78 11.93 -10.04
N VAL A 206 0.71 11.87 -8.71
CA VAL A 206 -0.46 11.34 -7.97
C VAL A 206 -1.70 12.19 -8.26
N LYS A 207 -1.57 13.53 -8.22
CA LYS A 207 -2.67 14.44 -8.56
C LYS A 207 -3.17 14.23 -9.98
N LEU A 208 -2.25 14.12 -10.96
CA LEU A 208 -2.63 13.85 -12.35
C LEU A 208 -3.36 12.51 -12.50
N LYS A 209 -2.88 11.46 -11.80
CA LYS A 209 -3.52 10.15 -11.78
C LYS A 209 -4.95 10.25 -11.24
N MET A 210 -5.17 10.94 -10.12
CA MET A 210 -6.50 11.14 -9.53
C MET A 210 -7.44 11.89 -10.47
N LEU A 211 -7.01 13.03 -11.00
CA LEU A 211 -7.81 13.83 -11.96
C LEU A 211 -8.15 13.03 -13.23
N THR A 212 -7.19 12.25 -13.75
CA THR A 212 -7.45 11.42 -14.94
C THR A 212 -8.53 10.38 -14.65
N ARG A 213 -8.56 9.78 -13.45
CA ARG A 213 -9.61 8.82 -13.07
C ARG A 213 -10.97 9.51 -12.90
N GLU A 214 -10.98 10.72 -12.41
CA GLU A 214 -12.19 11.52 -12.19
C GLU A 214 -12.77 12.12 -13.50
N SER A 215 -11.96 12.22 -14.55
CA SER A 215 -12.32 12.89 -15.81
C SER A 215 -13.55 12.31 -16.53
N GLY A 216 -13.94 11.07 -16.19
CA GLY A 216 -15.16 10.46 -16.74
C GLY A 216 -16.46 10.92 -16.07
N VAL A 217 -16.38 11.57 -14.90
CA VAL A 217 -17.52 11.94 -14.06
C VAL A 217 -17.52 13.42 -13.64
N ALA A 218 -16.39 14.12 -13.77
CA ALA A 218 -16.23 15.53 -13.42
C ALA A 218 -15.46 16.28 -14.52
N ASP A 219 -15.71 17.58 -14.66
CA ASP A 219 -14.94 18.45 -15.58
C ASP A 219 -13.65 18.91 -14.89
N VAL A 220 -12.59 18.15 -15.09
CA VAL A 220 -11.24 18.40 -14.54
C VAL A 220 -10.22 18.71 -15.65
N ASN A 221 -10.67 18.92 -16.88
CA ASN A 221 -9.80 19.09 -18.06
C ASN A 221 -8.82 20.26 -17.90
N SER A 222 -9.27 21.39 -17.35
CA SER A 222 -8.41 22.55 -17.11
C SER A 222 -7.30 22.27 -16.11
N GLN A 223 -7.58 21.50 -15.07
CA GLN A 223 -6.60 21.10 -14.05
C GLN A 223 -5.55 20.14 -14.63
N ILE A 224 -6.00 19.14 -15.42
CA ILE A 224 -5.12 18.23 -16.14
C ILE A 224 -4.21 19.01 -17.09
N ALA A 225 -4.78 19.92 -17.91
CA ALA A 225 -4.02 20.73 -18.85
C ALA A 225 -2.96 21.60 -18.15
N ALA A 226 -3.29 22.18 -16.99
CA ALA A 226 -2.35 22.97 -16.20
C ALA A 226 -1.18 22.14 -15.68
N LEU A 227 -1.43 20.94 -15.13
CA LEU A 227 -0.39 20.01 -14.64
C LEU A 227 0.52 19.54 -15.80
N VAL A 228 -0.07 19.14 -16.92
CA VAL A 228 0.69 18.69 -18.10
C VAL A 228 1.54 19.83 -18.67
N SER A 229 1.01 21.06 -18.73
CA SER A 229 1.76 22.23 -19.21
C SER A 229 2.92 22.61 -18.28
N ALA A 230 2.75 22.46 -16.97
CA ALA A 230 3.81 22.69 -15.99
C ALA A 230 4.95 21.67 -16.10
N ASN A 231 4.66 20.48 -16.59
CA ASN A 231 5.60 19.38 -16.84
C ASN A 231 6.58 19.11 -15.68
N ASN A 232 6.09 19.19 -14.45
CA ASN A 232 6.88 18.97 -13.23
C ASN A 232 6.56 17.59 -12.62
N PHE A 233 7.04 16.55 -13.28
CA PHE A 233 6.84 15.14 -12.93
C PHE A 233 8.18 14.42 -12.70
N PRO A 234 8.19 13.23 -12.05
CA PRO A 234 9.39 12.41 -12.00
C PRO A 234 9.93 12.09 -13.40
N ALA A 235 11.24 12.18 -13.57
CA ALA A 235 11.90 11.91 -14.86
C ALA A 235 11.98 10.40 -15.20
N GLY A 236 11.71 9.53 -14.23
CA GLY A 236 11.73 8.07 -14.36
C GLY A 236 10.80 7.42 -13.36
N ASP A 237 10.88 6.12 -13.28
CA ASP A 237 10.07 5.32 -12.37
C ASP A 237 10.35 5.67 -10.90
N VAL A 238 9.30 5.67 -10.10
CA VAL A 238 9.36 5.81 -8.65
C VAL A 238 8.87 4.49 -8.06
N ALA A 239 9.76 3.77 -7.38
CA ALA A 239 9.49 2.41 -6.91
C ALA A 239 10.13 2.14 -5.53
N TRP A 240 9.52 1.23 -4.78
CA TRP A 240 10.05 0.74 -3.51
C TRP A 240 11.11 -0.35 -3.73
N GLU A 241 12.23 -0.01 -4.35
CA GLU A 241 13.28 -0.97 -4.65
C GLU A 241 14.17 -1.26 -3.45
N GLY A 242 14.56 -0.22 -2.71
CA GLY A 242 15.53 -0.32 -1.62
C GLY A 242 15.01 -0.94 -0.31
N CYS A 243 13.72 -1.22 -0.21
CA CYS A 243 13.12 -1.81 0.99
C CYS A 243 13.01 -3.34 0.95
N TRP A 244 13.32 -3.96 -0.18
CA TRP A 244 13.25 -5.41 -0.34
C TRP A 244 14.65 -6.01 -0.42
N SER A 245 14.82 -7.20 0.14
CA SER A 245 16.06 -7.97 0.07
C SER A 245 15.76 -9.46 0.04
N ASN A 246 16.76 -10.29 -0.22
CA ASN A 246 16.62 -11.75 -0.20
C ASN A 246 16.70 -12.35 1.21
N GLU A 247 16.58 -11.54 2.25
CA GLU A 247 16.58 -11.97 3.64
C GLU A 247 15.17 -12.29 4.11
N SER A 248 15.08 -13.25 5.04
CA SER A 248 13.79 -13.62 5.66
C SER A 248 13.13 -12.40 6.31
N GLY A 249 11.88 -12.16 6.00
CA GLY A 249 11.11 -11.00 6.49
C GLY A 249 11.28 -9.71 5.66
N SER A 250 12.16 -9.71 4.64
CA SER A 250 12.38 -8.56 3.75
C SER A 250 12.10 -8.86 2.28
N LEU A 251 11.49 -10.01 1.99
CA LEU A 251 11.09 -10.38 0.64
C LEU A 251 9.93 -9.51 0.15
N SER A 252 9.93 -9.14 -1.11
CA SER A 252 8.74 -8.51 -1.70
C SER A 252 7.56 -9.49 -1.67
N PRO A 253 6.31 -9.02 -1.49
CA PRO A 253 5.16 -9.90 -1.35
C PRO A 253 5.00 -10.89 -2.51
N PHE A 254 5.17 -10.42 -3.74
CA PHE A 254 5.04 -11.29 -4.91
C PHE A 254 6.11 -12.38 -4.94
N TYR A 255 7.36 -12.02 -4.67
CA TYR A 255 8.43 -13.00 -4.62
C TYR A 255 8.24 -13.99 -3.46
N ALA A 256 7.79 -13.52 -2.30
CA ALA A 256 7.55 -14.36 -1.14
C ALA A 256 6.49 -15.43 -1.42
N GLU A 257 5.42 -15.07 -2.13
CA GLU A 257 4.31 -15.96 -2.40
C GLU A 257 4.57 -16.95 -3.56
N GLU A 258 5.19 -16.47 -4.64
CA GLU A 258 5.24 -17.24 -5.90
C GLU A 258 6.60 -17.91 -6.13
N PHE A 259 7.68 -17.33 -5.62
CA PHE A 259 9.04 -17.75 -6.01
C PHE A 259 9.92 -18.18 -4.84
N SER A 260 9.57 -17.81 -3.59
CA SER A 260 10.37 -18.21 -2.43
C SER A 260 10.00 -19.58 -1.91
N THR A 261 10.92 -20.18 -1.13
CA THR A 261 10.67 -21.41 -0.38
C THR A 261 10.22 -21.14 1.05
N ALA A 262 9.79 -19.93 1.36
CA ALA A 262 9.36 -19.54 2.72
C ALA A 262 8.23 -20.42 3.28
N TRP A 263 7.41 -21.00 2.40
CA TRP A 263 6.33 -21.94 2.73
C TRP A 263 6.73 -23.42 2.57
N GLY A 264 8.03 -23.73 2.55
CA GLY A 264 8.55 -25.09 2.44
C GLY A 264 8.81 -25.57 1.00
N SER A 265 8.15 -25.01 -0.01
CA SER A 265 8.38 -25.26 -1.42
C SER A 265 7.92 -24.06 -2.25
N THR A 266 8.51 -23.88 -3.41
CA THR A 266 8.05 -22.87 -4.38
C THR A 266 6.61 -23.14 -4.75
N GLN A 267 5.75 -22.15 -4.63
CA GLN A 267 4.34 -22.21 -5.02
C GLN A 267 4.17 -21.40 -6.31
N ILE A 268 3.59 -21.99 -7.33
CA ILE A 268 3.15 -21.27 -8.52
C ILE A 268 1.64 -21.19 -8.44
N ASN A 269 1.12 -20.05 -8.04
CA ASN A 269 -0.32 -19.84 -7.86
C ASN A 269 -0.94 -19.08 -9.02
N VAL A 270 -0.15 -18.30 -9.74
CA VAL A 270 -0.58 -17.47 -10.88
C VAL A 270 0.11 -17.89 -12.16
N VAL A 271 -0.63 -17.84 -13.24
CA VAL A 271 -0.14 -17.99 -14.62
C VAL A 271 -0.68 -16.83 -15.48
N ALA A 272 -0.08 -16.62 -16.65
CA ALA A 272 -0.62 -15.66 -17.61
C ALA A 272 -2.09 -15.99 -17.94
N ASN A 273 -2.92 -14.97 -18.08
CA ASN A 273 -4.28 -15.15 -18.60
C ASN A 273 -4.26 -15.16 -20.13
N ILE A 274 -5.11 -15.99 -20.75
CA ILE A 274 -5.22 -16.04 -22.20
C ILE A 274 -5.64 -14.71 -22.83
N ALA A 275 -6.36 -13.86 -22.09
CA ALA A 275 -6.77 -12.56 -22.59
C ALA A 275 -5.57 -11.62 -22.82
N ILE A 276 -4.63 -11.52 -21.84
CA ILE A 276 -3.43 -10.70 -22.03
C ILE A 276 -2.52 -11.27 -23.12
N VAL A 277 -2.34 -12.60 -23.16
CA VAL A 277 -1.55 -13.26 -24.22
C VAL A 277 -2.17 -13.00 -25.58
N GLY A 278 -3.50 -13.16 -25.74
CA GLY A 278 -4.21 -12.90 -26.99
C GLY A 278 -4.20 -11.43 -27.43
N THR A 279 -4.03 -10.49 -26.49
CA THR A 279 -3.83 -9.07 -26.81
C THR A 279 -2.43 -8.81 -27.38
N MET A 280 -1.42 -9.54 -26.90
CA MET A 280 -0.03 -9.38 -27.32
C MET A 280 0.35 -10.27 -28.50
N GLN A 281 -0.37 -11.37 -28.75
CA GLN A 281 -0.16 -12.25 -29.91
C GLN A 281 -1.50 -12.59 -30.55
N GLN A 282 -1.71 -12.14 -31.79
CA GLN A 282 -2.91 -12.44 -32.55
C GLN A 282 -2.65 -13.58 -33.56
N LYS A 283 -3.63 -14.45 -33.71
CA LYS A 283 -3.59 -15.58 -34.61
C LYS A 283 -4.77 -15.53 -35.59
N ASN A 284 -4.55 -16.02 -36.83
CA ASN A 284 -5.64 -16.23 -37.77
C ASN A 284 -6.46 -17.50 -37.40
N ALA A 285 -7.47 -17.81 -38.21
CA ALA A 285 -8.33 -18.96 -37.99
C ALA A 285 -7.58 -20.32 -38.15
N GLU A 286 -6.49 -20.34 -38.88
CA GLU A 286 -5.61 -21.48 -39.09
C GLU A 286 -4.62 -21.68 -37.92
N GLY A 287 -4.51 -20.67 -37.01
CA GLY A 287 -3.62 -20.72 -35.87
C GLY A 287 -2.24 -20.08 -36.10
N ASP A 288 -2.02 -19.50 -37.28
CA ASP A 288 -0.77 -18.80 -37.58
C ASP A 288 -0.71 -17.45 -36.89
N VAL A 289 0.45 -17.10 -36.37
CA VAL A 289 0.69 -15.79 -35.74
C VAL A 289 0.71 -14.71 -36.81
N ILE A 290 -0.22 -13.77 -36.75
CA ILE A 290 -0.32 -12.63 -37.67
C ILE A 290 0.16 -11.31 -37.06
N PHE A 291 0.25 -11.24 -35.72
CA PHE A 291 0.81 -10.11 -34.97
C PHE A 291 1.42 -10.62 -33.66
N GLU A 292 2.59 -10.10 -33.31
CA GLU A 292 3.24 -10.34 -32.02
C GLU A 292 3.85 -9.03 -31.49
N ASP A 293 3.49 -8.69 -30.25
CA ASP A 293 4.12 -7.60 -29.52
C ASP A 293 5.51 -8.04 -29.06
N GLY A 294 6.55 -7.27 -29.38
CA GLY A 294 7.94 -7.61 -29.01
C GLY A 294 8.20 -7.69 -27.50
N ARG A 295 7.26 -7.23 -26.68
CA ARG A 295 7.34 -7.36 -25.20
C ARG A 295 6.83 -8.71 -24.69
N LEU A 296 6.18 -9.53 -25.54
CA LEU A 296 5.60 -10.79 -25.12
C LEU A 296 6.63 -11.69 -24.44
N ALA A 297 7.79 -11.87 -25.07
CA ALA A 297 8.89 -12.68 -24.55
C ALA A 297 9.59 -12.07 -23.30
N ALA A 298 9.38 -10.78 -23.04
CA ALA A 298 9.90 -10.15 -21.82
C ALA A 298 8.98 -10.37 -20.60
N PHE A 299 7.69 -10.58 -20.83
CA PHE A 299 6.71 -10.75 -19.76
C PHE A 299 6.34 -12.21 -19.50
N PHE A 300 6.41 -13.08 -20.54
CA PHE A 300 5.92 -14.44 -20.44
C PHE A 300 6.91 -15.42 -21.06
N GLU A 301 6.93 -16.61 -20.50
CA GLU A 301 7.63 -17.76 -21.10
C GLU A 301 6.63 -18.59 -21.93
N PRO A 302 7.06 -19.14 -23.07
CA PRO A 302 6.24 -20.09 -23.81
C PRO A 302 6.09 -21.40 -23.02
N ASN A 303 5.02 -22.15 -23.30
CA ASN A 303 4.86 -23.50 -22.75
C ASN A 303 5.91 -24.47 -23.29
N SER A 304 5.89 -25.73 -22.82
CA SER A 304 6.82 -26.79 -23.25
C SER A 304 6.82 -27.10 -24.77
N SER A 305 5.78 -26.68 -25.47
CA SER A 305 5.66 -26.80 -26.94
C SER A 305 6.12 -25.55 -27.69
N GLY A 306 6.69 -24.56 -26.99
CA GLY A 306 7.14 -23.30 -27.59
C GLY A 306 6.00 -22.33 -27.94
N VAL A 307 4.80 -22.51 -27.38
CA VAL A 307 3.61 -21.71 -27.69
C VAL A 307 3.26 -20.82 -26.54
N TYR A 308 3.04 -19.53 -26.82
CA TYR A 308 2.45 -18.61 -25.84
C TYR A 308 0.96 -18.87 -25.70
N THR A 309 0.54 -19.15 -24.47
CA THR A 309 -0.85 -19.42 -24.09
C THR A 309 -1.06 -18.98 -22.64
N GLY A 310 -2.28 -19.09 -22.14
CA GLY A 310 -2.60 -18.70 -20.78
C GLY A 310 -3.82 -19.41 -20.22
N GLY A 311 -4.00 -19.28 -18.91
CA GLY A 311 -5.16 -19.81 -18.22
C GLY A 311 -6.42 -19.04 -18.60
N ILE A 312 -7.55 -19.73 -18.56
CA ILE A 312 -8.88 -19.13 -18.75
C ILE A 312 -9.47 -18.82 -17.39
N SER A 313 -9.86 -17.57 -17.16
CA SER A 313 -10.49 -17.15 -15.90
C SER A 313 -11.68 -18.05 -15.56
N GLY A 314 -11.74 -18.50 -14.30
CA GLY A 314 -12.83 -19.30 -13.77
C GLY A 314 -12.90 -20.74 -14.28
N SER A 315 -12.00 -21.16 -15.17
CA SER A 315 -11.98 -22.53 -15.65
C SER A 315 -11.41 -23.47 -14.58
N ASN A 316 -12.06 -24.62 -14.42
CA ASN A 316 -11.52 -25.73 -13.63
C ASN A 316 -10.65 -26.65 -14.52
N PHE A 317 -10.31 -26.23 -15.72
CA PHE A 317 -9.55 -27.03 -16.66
C PHE A 317 -8.10 -27.12 -16.23
N SER A 318 -7.74 -28.18 -16.06
CA SER A 318 -6.82 -28.84 -15.20
C SER A 318 -5.87 -29.74 -15.98
N THR A 319 -5.54 -29.46 -17.20
CA THR A 319 -4.45 -30.16 -17.86
C THR A 319 -3.20 -29.29 -17.78
N SER A 320 -2.21 -29.77 -17.05
CA SER A 320 -0.90 -29.12 -16.85
C SER A 320 -0.20 -28.71 -18.14
N ASP A 321 -0.59 -29.27 -19.25
CA ASP A 321 0.10 -29.14 -20.54
C ASP A 321 -0.28 -27.87 -21.31
N ASN A 322 -1.34 -27.17 -20.89
CA ASN A 322 -1.79 -25.95 -21.57
C ASN A 322 -1.23 -24.65 -20.98
N TYR A 323 -0.56 -24.71 -19.81
CA TYR A 323 -0.18 -23.49 -19.07
C TYR A 323 1.28 -23.48 -18.59
N LYS A 324 2.04 -24.50 -18.91
CA LYS A 324 3.48 -24.55 -18.56
C LYS A 324 4.32 -24.23 -19.78
#